data_df7514af9ed42af0d836d9be030a7a2b
#
_entry.id   df7514af9ed42af0d836d9be030a7a2b
#
_cell.length_a   1.000
_cell.length_b   1.000
_cell.length_c   1.000
_cell.angle_alpha   90.00
_cell.angle_beta   90.00
_cell.angle_gamma   90.00
#
_symmetry.space_group_name_H-M   'P 1'
#
loop_
_entity.id
_entity.type
_entity.pdbx_description
1 polymer ?
#
loop_
_entity_poly.entity_id
_entity_poly.type
_entity_poly.pdbx_seq_one_letter_code
_entity_poly.pdbx_strand_id
1 'polypeptide(L)'
;MQVIDAHHHLWALDTPGHQWPTVAEPSIHRDFAMDDLIAAIGDVRLAASVLVQSQPTDADTDWMLAVAETSPVVGAVVGWVDLASPQAPGRIATLATAPRLRGLRPMLQSIAATDWLLDPALEPAIAAMLRHGLRFDALVQPRHLPMLARFMDRWPDLPVVIDHAAKPFIAQDRIDPWRTQIAALADRGAWCKLSGLRTEQVAGAPADQLRPYVDHLLACFGDRLMWGSDWPVLRLSGDDFAQWVADADRLTGLHGPARDRLFRGAAAAFYGMKG
;
A
#
# COMPACT_ATOMS: atom_id res chain seq x y z
N MET A 1 6.27 7.35 -19.87
CA MET A 1 6.92 6.41 -18.92
C MET A 1 6.05 5.18 -18.73
N GLN A 2 6.62 4.00 -18.52
CA GLN A 2 5.85 2.80 -18.17
C GLN A 2 5.99 2.53 -16.68
N VAL A 3 4.86 2.27 -15.98
CA VAL A 3 4.84 2.05 -14.53
C VAL A 3 4.07 0.77 -14.16
N ILE A 4 4.39 0.19 -13.01
CA ILE A 4 3.51 -0.69 -12.25
C ILE A 4 3.05 0.12 -11.04
N ASP A 5 1.74 0.31 -10.92
CA ASP A 5 1.18 0.98 -9.76
C ASP A 5 1.10 0.01 -8.58
N ALA A 6 1.96 0.17 -7.58
CA ALA A 6 2.04 -0.73 -6.44
C ALA A 6 0.91 -0.51 -5.41
N HIS A 7 0.05 0.50 -5.60
CA HIS A 7 -0.99 0.82 -4.64
C HIS A 7 -2.08 1.71 -5.23
N HIS A 8 -3.20 1.12 -5.58
CA HIS A 8 -4.42 1.87 -5.87
C HIS A 8 -5.64 1.18 -5.28
N HIS A 9 -6.73 1.91 -5.24
CA HIS A 9 -8.02 1.41 -4.77
C HIS A 9 -9.09 1.56 -5.85
N LEU A 10 -10.08 0.71 -5.76
CA LEU A 10 -11.38 0.83 -6.41
C LEU A 10 -12.45 0.57 -5.35
N TRP A 11 -13.63 1.11 -5.52
CA TRP A 11 -14.79 0.82 -4.66
C TRP A 11 -16.10 1.16 -5.33
N ALA A 12 -17.15 0.53 -4.87
CA ALA A 12 -18.54 0.91 -5.12
C ALA A 12 -19.19 1.22 -3.75
N LEU A 13 -19.88 2.35 -3.65
CA LEU A 13 -20.46 2.81 -2.38
C LEU A 13 -21.56 1.90 -1.83
N ASP A 14 -22.17 1.09 -2.71
CA ASP A 14 -23.19 0.10 -2.37
C ASP A 14 -22.63 -1.27 -1.96
N THR A 15 -21.28 -1.44 -1.95
CA THR A 15 -20.65 -2.68 -1.48
C THR A 15 -21.03 -2.95 -0.02
N PRO A 16 -21.51 -4.16 0.32
CA PRO A 16 -21.86 -4.49 1.69
C PRO A 16 -20.73 -4.21 2.69
N GLY A 17 -21.02 -3.44 3.74
CA GLY A 17 -20.05 -3.06 4.75
C GLY A 17 -19.16 -1.89 4.36
N HIS A 18 -19.49 -1.14 3.30
CA HIS A 18 -18.79 0.10 2.94
C HIS A 18 -18.81 1.09 4.11
N GLN A 19 -17.64 1.62 4.49
CA GLN A 19 -17.47 2.54 5.62
C GLN A 19 -16.79 3.84 5.21
N TRP A 20 -15.93 3.82 4.19
CA TRP A 20 -15.13 4.94 3.72
C TRP A 20 -14.85 4.80 2.21
N PRO A 21 -14.85 5.90 1.40
CA PRO A 21 -15.06 7.29 1.80
C PRO A 21 -16.52 7.59 2.17
N THR A 22 -16.69 8.69 2.91
CA THR A 22 -18.00 9.22 3.31
C THR A 22 -18.27 10.57 2.62
N VAL A 23 -19.42 11.17 2.89
CA VAL A 23 -19.73 12.55 2.43
C VAL A 23 -18.73 13.61 2.93
N ALA A 24 -17.90 13.27 3.92
CA ALA A 24 -16.83 14.16 4.41
C ALA A 24 -15.65 14.25 3.42
N GLU A 25 -15.51 13.28 2.50
CA GLU A 25 -14.48 13.27 1.47
C GLU A 25 -15.09 13.44 0.06
N PRO A 26 -15.70 14.61 -0.26
CA PRO A 26 -16.57 14.77 -1.44
C PRO A 26 -15.85 14.53 -2.78
N SER A 27 -14.53 14.75 -2.86
CA SER A 27 -13.75 14.54 -4.10
C SER A 27 -13.59 13.06 -4.46
N ILE A 28 -13.81 12.17 -3.49
CA ILE A 28 -13.69 10.72 -3.68
C ILE A 28 -14.95 9.94 -3.25
N HIS A 29 -16.02 10.62 -2.77
CA HIS A 29 -17.27 9.99 -2.37
C HIS A 29 -18.15 9.70 -3.59
N ARG A 30 -17.74 8.77 -4.41
CA ARG A 30 -18.46 8.15 -5.53
C ARG A 30 -17.85 6.79 -5.84
N ASP A 31 -18.47 6.04 -6.71
CA ASP A 31 -17.88 4.82 -7.26
C ASP A 31 -16.63 5.14 -8.07
N PHE A 32 -15.63 4.28 -7.95
CA PHE A 32 -14.42 4.30 -8.75
C PHE A 32 -14.14 2.90 -9.31
N ALA A 33 -14.19 2.77 -10.63
CA ALA A 33 -13.97 1.55 -11.38
C ALA A 33 -12.64 1.59 -12.16
N MET A 34 -12.32 0.49 -12.84
CA MET A 34 -11.11 0.41 -13.68
C MET A 34 -11.10 1.46 -14.80
N ASP A 35 -12.27 1.77 -15.39
CA ASP A 35 -12.37 2.78 -16.44
C ASP A 35 -12.02 4.17 -15.93
N ASP A 36 -12.35 4.49 -14.66
CA ASP A 36 -11.94 5.73 -14.01
C ASP A 36 -10.43 5.80 -13.84
N LEU A 37 -9.79 4.70 -13.42
CA LEU A 37 -8.32 4.64 -13.33
C LEU A 37 -7.67 4.82 -14.69
N ILE A 38 -8.16 4.10 -15.72
CA ILE A 38 -7.63 4.21 -17.07
C ILE A 38 -7.79 5.63 -17.62
N ALA A 39 -8.88 6.31 -17.31
CA ALA A 39 -9.06 7.71 -17.68
C ALA A 39 -8.09 8.65 -16.90
N ALA A 40 -7.76 8.32 -15.65
CA ALA A 40 -6.90 9.14 -14.80
C ALA A 40 -5.40 9.03 -15.11
N ILE A 41 -4.94 7.91 -15.70
CA ILE A 41 -3.50 7.71 -15.97
C ILE A 41 -2.95 8.64 -17.07
N GLY A 42 -3.81 9.22 -17.93
CA GLY A 42 -3.39 10.11 -19.02
C GLY A 42 -2.41 9.41 -19.98
N ASP A 43 -1.28 10.06 -20.25
CA ASP A 43 -0.22 9.53 -21.13
C ASP A 43 0.72 8.53 -20.44
N VAL A 44 0.48 8.20 -19.17
CA VAL A 44 1.28 7.21 -18.43
C VAL A 44 0.90 5.80 -18.90
N ARG A 45 1.88 4.98 -19.23
CA ARG A 45 1.65 3.60 -19.61
C ARG A 45 1.63 2.70 -18.37
N LEU A 46 0.45 2.29 -17.96
CA LEU A 46 0.27 1.35 -16.85
C LEU A 46 0.51 -0.09 -17.35
N ALA A 47 1.60 -0.72 -16.92
CA ALA A 47 1.94 -2.10 -17.29
C ALA A 47 1.17 -3.13 -16.46
N ALA A 48 1.02 -2.86 -15.17
CA ALA A 48 0.23 -3.64 -14.24
C ALA A 48 -0.11 -2.78 -13.00
N SER A 49 -0.99 -3.27 -12.15
CA SER A 49 -1.34 -2.61 -10.88
C SER A 49 -1.55 -3.60 -9.75
N VAL A 50 -1.44 -3.10 -8.52
CA VAL A 50 -1.80 -3.79 -7.29
C VAL A 50 -3.06 -3.14 -6.74
N LEU A 51 -4.18 -3.85 -6.81
CA LEU A 51 -5.45 -3.43 -6.26
C LEU A 51 -5.48 -3.76 -4.76
N VAL A 52 -5.60 -2.74 -3.94
CA VAL A 52 -5.52 -2.85 -2.47
C VAL A 52 -6.89 -2.62 -1.86
N GLN A 53 -7.25 -3.42 -0.85
CA GLN A 53 -8.52 -3.31 -0.15
C GLN A 53 -8.79 -1.88 0.34
N SER A 54 -10.05 -1.47 0.31
CA SER A 54 -10.53 -0.19 0.82
C SER A 54 -11.39 -0.35 2.08
N GLN A 55 -12.07 -1.49 2.21
CA GLN A 55 -12.95 -1.79 3.32
C GLN A 55 -12.43 -2.97 4.15
N PRO A 56 -12.60 -2.95 5.49
CA PRO A 56 -12.25 -4.08 6.36
C PRO A 56 -13.35 -5.15 6.32
N THR A 57 -13.64 -5.71 5.15
CA THR A 57 -14.68 -6.72 4.96
C THR A 57 -14.25 -7.82 3.97
N ASP A 58 -14.78 -9.02 4.17
CA ASP A 58 -14.62 -10.11 3.21
C ASP A 58 -15.24 -9.78 1.85
N ALA A 59 -16.38 -9.05 1.84
CA ALA A 59 -17.08 -8.65 0.63
C ALA A 59 -16.20 -7.78 -0.28
N ASP A 60 -15.41 -6.84 0.29
CA ASP A 60 -14.47 -6.01 -0.47
C ASP A 60 -13.38 -6.88 -1.13
N THR A 61 -12.83 -7.84 -0.39
CA THR A 61 -11.82 -8.76 -0.93
C THR A 61 -12.38 -9.61 -2.06
N ASP A 62 -13.57 -10.18 -1.90
CA ASP A 62 -14.20 -11.01 -2.91
C ASP A 62 -14.55 -10.20 -4.16
N TRP A 63 -15.05 -8.97 -3.99
CA TRP A 63 -15.32 -8.04 -5.09
C TRP A 63 -14.03 -7.67 -5.85
N MET A 64 -12.95 -7.34 -5.16
CA MET A 64 -11.67 -7.01 -5.81
C MET A 64 -11.10 -8.19 -6.61
N LEU A 65 -11.23 -9.40 -6.11
CA LEU A 65 -10.81 -10.61 -6.85
C LEU A 65 -11.64 -10.78 -8.13
N ALA A 66 -12.95 -10.55 -8.08
CA ALA A 66 -13.80 -10.57 -9.28
C ALA A 66 -13.43 -9.48 -10.30
N VAL A 67 -13.10 -8.26 -9.83
CA VAL A 67 -12.54 -7.19 -10.69
C VAL A 67 -11.23 -7.65 -11.35
N ALA A 68 -10.33 -8.27 -10.57
CA ALA A 68 -9.04 -8.73 -11.09
C ALA A 68 -9.17 -9.84 -12.14
N GLU A 69 -10.21 -10.68 -12.09
CA GLU A 69 -10.47 -11.71 -13.10
C GLU A 69 -10.77 -11.11 -14.47
N THR A 70 -11.47 -9.97 -14.50
CA THR A 70 -11.91 -9.31 -15.74
C THR A 70 -10.95 -8.24 -16.22
N SER A 71 -10.00 -7.80 -15.38
CA SER A 71 -9.04 -6.75 -15.73
C SER A 71 -7.63 -7.29 -15.86
N PRO A 72 -7.05 -7.35 -17.08
CA PRO A 72 -5.69 -7.83 -17.28
C PRO A 72 -4.62 -6.94 -16.65
N VAL A 73 -4.94 -5.67 -16.37
CA VAL A 73 -4.02 -4.69 -15.75
C VAL A 73 -3.83 -4.98 -14.26
N VAL A 74 -4.84 -5.51 -13.56
CA VAL A 74 -4.70 -5.87 -12.14
C VAL A 74 -3.83 -7.12 -12.03
N GLY A 75 -2.55 -6.93 -11.75
CA GLY A 75 -1.53 -8.00 -11.61
C GLY A 75 -1.55 -8.69 -10.26
N ALA A 76 -1.97 -7.97 -9.21
CA ALA A 76 -2.05 -8.46 -7.84
C ALA A 76 -3.22 -7.82 -7.08
N VAL A 77 -3.74 -8.55 -6.09
CA VAL A 77 -4.73 -8.08 -5.13
C VAL A 77 -4.15 -8.20 -3.73
N VAL A 78 -4.32 -7.17 -2.92
CA VAL A 78 -4.05 -7.17 -1.49
C VAL A 78 -5.40 -7.03 -0.78
N GLY A 79 -5.88 -8.16 -0.25
CA GLY A 79 -7.19 -8.26 0.38
C GLY A 79 -7.17 -7.96 1.88
N TRP A 80 -8.30 -8.22 2.50
CA TRP A 80 -8.50 -8.15 3.94
C TRP A 80 -9.08 -9.48 4.46
N VAL A 81 -8.71 -9.83 5.67
CA VAL A 81 -9.30 -10.90 6.47
C VAL A 81 -9.29 -10.41 7.92
N ASP A 82 -10.32 -10.73 8.70
CA ASP A 82 -10.27 -10.56 10.15
C ASP A 82 -9.24 -11.53 10.75
N LEU A 83 -8.00 -11.06 10.88
CA LEU A 83 -6.88 -11.88 11.37
C LEU A 83 -7.07 -12.36 12.80
N ALA A 84 -7.93 -11.71 13.61
CA ALA A 84 -8.24 -12.11 14.96
C ALA A 84 -9.33 -13.21 15.03
N SER A 85 -10.02 -13.46 13.93
CA SER A 85 -11.02 -14.51 13.85
C SER A 85 -10.39 -15.91 13.93
N PRO A 86 -10.94 -16.85 14.71
CA PRO A 86 -10.55 -18.24 14.67
C PRO A 86 -10.70 -18.89 13.29
N GLN A 87 -11.53 -18.32 12.42
CA GLN A 87 -11.77 -18.78 11.05
C GLN A 87 -10.74 -18.23 10.04
N ALA A 88 -9.90 -17.24 10.44
CA ALA A 88 -8.93 -16.61 9.55
C ALA A 88 -8.02 -17.57 8.79
N PRO A 89 -7.44 -18.63 9.41
CA PRO A 89 -6.59 -19.57 8.68
C PRO A 89 -7.33 -20.29 7.54
N GLY A 90 -8.59 -20.67 7.75
CA GLY A 90 -9.43 -21.29 6.71
C GLY A 90 -9.79 -20.33 5.60
N ARG A 91 -10.15 -19.07 5.93
CA ARG A 91 -10.44 -18.03 4.96
C ARG A 91 -9.21 -17.72 4.11
N ILE A 92 -8.04 -17.58 4.73
CA ILE A 92 -6.76 -17.35 4.05
C ILE A 92 -6.45 -18.49 3.07
N ALA A 93 -6.63 -19.75 3.49
CA ALA A 93 -6.40 -20.91 2.62
C ALA A 93 -7.34 -20.89 1.39
N THR A 94 -8.61 -20.52 1.58
CA THR A 94 -9.57 -20.37 0.49
C THR A 94 -9.17 -19.24 -0.47
N LEU A 95 -8.87 -18.07 0.05
CA LEU A 95 -8.48 -16.90 -0.74
C LEU A 95 -7.18 -17.14 -1.52
N ALA A 96 -6.22 -17.86 -0.94
CA ALA A 96 -4.93 -18.17 -1.56
C ALA A 96 -5.04 -19.06 -2.81
N THR A 97 -6.19 -19.66 -3.08
CA THR A 97 -6.45 -20.36 -4.34
C THR A 97 -6.64 -19.40 -5.52
N ALA A 98 -6.99 -18.15 -5.26
CA ALA A 98 -7.12 -17.12 -6.29
C ALA A 98 -5.73 -16.65 -6.76
N PRO A 99 -5.40 -16.81 -8.05
CA PRO A 99 -4.02 -16.58 -8.53
C PRO A 99 -3.57 -15.11 -8.48
N ARG A 100 -4.51 -14.18 -8.30
CA ARG A 100 -4.21 -12.74 -8.17
C ARG A 100 -4.05 -12.30 -6.73
N LEU A 101 -4.50 -13.05 -5.72
CA LEU A 101 -4.24 -12.70 -4.32
C LEU A 101 -2.74 -12.84 -4.03
N ARG A 102 -2.14 -11.74 -3.56
CA ARG A 102 -0.71 -11.70 -3.24
C ARG A 102 -0.43 -11.29 -1.81
N GLY A 103 -1.35 -10.61 -1.14
CA GLY A 103 -1.13 -10.13 0.20
C GLY A 103 -2.42 -9.86 0.96
N LEU A 104 -2.27 -9.56 2.24
CA LEU A 104 -3.35 -9.10 3.12
C LEU A 104 -2.93 -7.83 3.85
N ARG A 105 -3.90 -6.94 4.08
CA ARG A 105 -3.72 -5.65 4.73
C ARG A 105 -4.76 -5.41 5.83
N PRO A 106 -4.43 -5.63 7.10
CA PRO A 106 -5.28 -5.16 8.18
C PRO A 106 -5.26 -3.62 8.26
N MET A 107 -6.40 -3.02 8.65
CA MET A 107 -6.55 -1.56 8.76
C MET A 107 -5.94 -1.03 10.07
N LEU A 108 -4.62 -1.25 10.27
CA LEU A 108 -3.92 -0.96 11.54
C LEU A 108 -4.06 0.49 11.98
N GLN A 109 -4.11 1.43 11.03
CA GLN A 109 -4.28 2.85 11.35
C GLN A 109 -5.57 3.14 12.11
N SER A 110 -6.62 2.33 11.91
CA SER A 110 -7.94 2.47 12.53
C SER A 110 -8.09 1.64 13.81
N ILE A 111 -7.12 0.77 14.13
CA ILE A 111 -7.13 -0.02 15.36
C ILE A 111 -6.53 0.81 16.48
N ALA A 112 -7.29 0.98 17.59
CA ALA A 112 -6.86 1.80 18.71
C ALA A 112 -5.62 1.22 19.44
N ALA A 113 -5.57 -0.11 19.59
CA ALA A 113 -4.45 -0.79 20.23
C ALA A 113 -3.21 -0.73 19.32
N THR A 114 -2.21 0.05 19.71
CA THR A 114 -0.97 0.25 18.94
C THR A 114 -0.14 -1.04 18.80
N ASP A 115 -0.28 -1.96 19.71
CA ASP A 115 0.44 -3.24 19.77
C ASP A 115 -0.39 -4.44 19.30
N TRP A 116 -1.53 -4.19 18.65
CA TRP A 116 -2.46 -5.22 18.19
C TRP A 116 -1.79 -6.35 17.39
N LEU A 117 -0.82 -6.05 16.51
CA LEU A 117 -0.09 -7.09 15.75
C LEU A 117 0.73 -8.07 16.62
N LEU A 118 0.95 -7.76 17.88
CA LEU A 118 1.68 -8.62 18.81
C LEU A 118 0.76 -9.55 19.61
N ASP A 119 -0.55 -9.45 19.41
CA ASP A 119 -1.52 -10.33 20.05
C ASP A 119 -1.31 -11.78 19.59
N PRO A 120 -1.11 -12.74 20.54
CA PRO A 120 -0.98 -14.15 20.20
C PRO A 120 -2.18 -14.74 19.43
N ALA A 121 -3.36 -14.14 19.57
CA ALA A 121 -4.55 -14.58 18.83
C ALA A 121 -4.39 -14.49 17.30
N LEU A 122 -3.48 -13.63 16.80
CA LEU A 122 -3.21 -13.46 15.37
C LEU A 122 -2.25 -14.54 14.81
N GLU A 123 -1.51 -15.25 15.64
CA GLU A 123 -0.47 -16.19 15.20
C GLU A 123 -0.98 -17.23 14.20
N PRO A 124 -2.16 -17.86 14.40
CA PRO A 124 -2.66 -18.85 13.43
C PRO A 124 -2.90 -18.25 12.04
N ALA A 125 -3.37 -17.00 11.97
CA ALA A 125 -3.60 -16.29 10.70
C ALA A 125 -2.28 -15.93 10.02
N ILE A 126 -1.31 -15.40 10.78
CA ILE A 126 0.02 -15.05 10.25
C ILE A 126 0.76 -16.30 9.76
N ALA A 127 0.69 -17.39 10.51
CA ALA A 127 1.24 -18.69 10.08
C ALA A 127 0.56 -19.21 8.80
N ALA A 128 -0.74 -18.96 8.62
CA ALA A 128 -1.44 -19.28 7.38
C ALA A 128 -0.95 -18.42 6.21
N MET A 129 -0.74 -17.12 6.41
CA MET A 129 -0.16 -16.24 5.38
C MET A 129 1.20 -16.75 4.90
N LEU A 130 2.08 -17.12 5.83
CA LEU A 130 3.39 -17.70 5.50
C LEU A 130 3.26 -19.01 4.70
N ARG A 131 2.44 -19.96 5.15
CA ARG A 131 2.23 -21.23 4.45
C ARG A 131 1.75 -21.05 3.02
N HIS A 132 0.94 -20.03 2.77
CA HIS A 132 0.39 -19.74 1.44
C HIS A 132 1.21 -18.72 0.64
N GLY A 133 2.37 -18.29 1.15
CA GLY A 133 3.28 -17.36 0.46
C GLY A 133 2.69 -15.97 0.25
N LEU A 134 1.76 -15.54 1.11
CA LEU A 134 1.19 -14.21 1.06
C LEU A 134 2.11 -13.17 1.70
N ARG A 135 1.99 -11.92 1.24
CA ARG A 135 2.72 -10.74 1.75
C ARG A 135 1.84 -10.03 2.78
N PHE A 136 2.50 -9.29 3.65
CA PHE A 136 1.85 -8.43 4.63
C PHE A 136 2.03 -6.96 4.24
N ASP A 137 0.94 -6.30 3.88
CA ASP A 137 0.93 -4.86 3.61
C ASP A 137 0.61 -4.13 4.92
N ALA A 138 1.59 -3.37 5.43
CA ALA A 138 1.50 -2.71 6.73
C ALA A 138 0.97 -1.28 6.59
N LEU A 139 -0.34 -1.08 6.71
CA LEU A 139 -0.96 0.24 6.78
C LEU A 139 -0.80 0.83 8.19
N VAL A 140 0.38 1.35 8.45
CA VAL A 140 0.82 1.84 9.77
C VAL A 140 1.01 3.36 9.79
N GLN A 141 1.06 3.91 11.00
CA GLN A 141 1.41 5.28 11.32
C GLN A 141 2.70 5.29 12.15
N PRO A 142 3.39 6.44 12.37
CA PRO A 142 4.64 6.49 13.13
C PRO A 142 4.57 5.83 14.51
N ARG A 143 3.40 5.91 15.20
CA ARG A 143 3.18 5.25 16.49
C ARG A 143 3.35 3.73 16.47
N HIS A 144 3.16 3.11 15.30
CA HIS A 144 3.23 1.65 15.14
C HIS A 144 4.63 1.12 14.79
N LEU A 145 5.57 1.99 14.38
CA LEU A 145 6.87 1.53 13.86
C LEU A 145 7.67 0.68 14.86
N PRO A 146 7.72 1.01 16.18
CA PRO A 146 8.38 0.14 17.16
C PRO A 146 7.68 -1.23 17.31
N MET A 147 6.36 -1.26 17.21
CA MET A 147 5.59 -2.50 17.25
C MET A 147 5.85 -3.34 15.99
N LEU A 148 5.86 -2.72 14.81
CA LEU A 148 6.11 -3.41 13.54
C LEU A 148 7.51 -4.03 13.51
N ALA A 149 8.53 -3.38 14.09
CA ALA A 149 9.87 -3.94 14.24
C ALA A 149 9.84 -5.25 15.06
N ARG A 150 9.13 -5.26 16.20
CA ARG A 150 8.96 -6.48 17.02
C ARG A 150 8.17 -7.56 16.29
N PHE A 151 7.17 -7.19 15.52
CA PHE A 151 6.41 -8.10 14.67
C PHE A 151 7.31 -8.77 13.63
N MET A 152 8.14 -8.00 12.92
CA MET A 152 9.09 -8.52 11.94
C MET A 152 10.17 -9.41 12.59
N ASP A 153 10.65 -9.05 13.78
CA ASP A 153 11.58 -9.91 14.54
C ASP A 153 10.96 -11.26 14.90
N ARG A 154 9.64 -11.31 15.14
CA ARG A 154 8.90 -12.55 15.43
C ARG A 154 8.60 -13.38 14.18
N TRP A 155 8.42 -12.73 13.04
CA TRP A 155 8.05 -13.34 11.77
C TRP A 155 9.03 -12.98 10.64
N PRO A 156 10.32 -13.35 10.77
CA PRO A 156 11.39 -12.87 9.86
C PRO A 156 11.20 -13.34 8.41
N ASP A 157 10.48 -14.44 8.19
CA ASP A 157 10.22 -15.00 6.86
C ASP A 157 8.97 -14.42 6.18
N LEU A 158 8.16 -13.63 6.89
CA LEU A 158 6.99 -12.98 6.31
C LEU A 158 7.42 -11.73 5.53
N PRO A 159 7.21 -11.68 4.20
CA PRO A 159 7.54 -10.47 3.45
C PRO A 159 6.60 -9.32 3.84
N VAL A 160 7.17 -8.22 4.33
CA VAL A 160 6.43 -7.03 4.78
C VAL A 160 6.74 -5.84 3.87
N VAL A 161 5.69 -5.13 3.44
CA VAL A 161 5.80 -3.82 2.81
C VAL A 161 5.08 -2.76 3.63
N ILE A 162 5.72 -1.62 3.82
CA ILE A 162 5.14 -0.49 4.57
C ILE A 162 4.39 0.40 3.60
N ASP A 163 3.08 0.55 3.79
CA ASP A 163 2.25 1.47 2.99
C ASP A 163 2.56 2.93 3.34
N HIS A 164 2.61 3.79 2.31
CA HIS A 164 2.69 5.25 2.42
C HIS A 164 3.82 5.73 3.33
N ALA A 165 4.97 5.02 3.31
CA ALA A 165 6.11 5.30 4.19
C ALA A 165 5.72 5.45 5.68
N ALA A 166 4.69 4.73 6.13
CA ALA A 166 4.12 4.82 7.48
C ALA A 166 3.53 6.21 7.83
N LYS A 167 3.10 7.00 6.83
CA LYS A 167 2.39 8.27 7.01
C LYS A 167 3.14 9.25 7.94
N PRO A 168 4.34 9.72 7.58
CA PRO A 168 5.12 10.65 8.41
C PRO A 168 4.36 11.97 8.63
N PHE A 169 4.67 12.66 9.72
CA PHE A 169 4.01 13.92 10.09
C PHE A 169 4.49 15.12 9.26
N ILE A 170 4.26 15.07 7.93
CA ILE A 170 4.75 16.07 6.97
C ILE A 170 4.10 17.43 7.20
N ALA A 171 2.78 17.48 7.41
CA ALA A 171 2.06 18.73 7.68
C ALA A 171 2.57 19.46 8.94
N GLN A 172 3.22 18.75 9.87
CA GLN A 172 3.81 19.32 11.09
C GLN A 172 5.32 19.59 10.96
N ASP A 173 5.90 19.39 9.77
CA ASP A 173 7.36 19.46 9.54
C ASP A 173 8.18 18.65 10.57
N ARG A 174 7.66 17.48 10.95
CA ARG A 174 8.24 16.63 11.98
C ARG A 174 8.73 15.31 11.39
N ILE A 175 10.03 15.24 11.16
CA ILE A 175 10.66 14.06 10.56
C ILE A 175 11.13 13.02 11.61
N ASP A 176 11.44 13.45 12.84
CA ASP A 176 11.82 12.54 13.92
C ASP A 176 10.65 12.30 14.90
N PRO A 177 10.50 11.10 15.50
CA PRO A 177 11.40 9.94 15.42
C PRO A 177 11.18 9.03 14.20
N TRP A 178 10.29 9.38 13.26
CA TRP A 178 9.97 8.56 12.08
C TRP A 178 11.24 8.16 11.31
N ARG A 179 12.18 9.09 11.10
CA ARG A 179 13.42 8.88 10.34
C ARG A 179 14.23 7.67 10.84
N THR A 180 14.50 7.61 12.13
CA THR A 180 15.27 6.51 12.72
C THR A 180 14.48 5.21 12.79
N GLN A 181 13.18 5.29 13.03
CA GLN A 181 12.31 4.12 13.15
C GLN A 181 12.06 3.44 11.81
N ILE A 182 11.86 4.21 10.73
CA ILE A 182 11.65 3.64 9.38
C ILE A 182 12.94 3.00 8.85
N ALA A 183 14.11 3.59 9.13
CA ALA A 183 15.40 3.01 8.81
C ALA A 183 15.61 1.64 9.50
N ALA A 184 15.26 1.54 10.77
CA ALA A 184 15.35 0.28 11.53
C ALA A 184 14.46 -0.84 10.95
N LEU A 185 13.35 -0.50 10.28
CA LEU A 185 12.52 -1.47 9.55
C LEU A 185 13.15 -1.86 8.22
N ALA A 186 13.77 -0.92 7.52
CA ALA A 186 14.51 -1.20 6.30
C ALA A 186 15.71 -2.17 6.57
N ASP A 187 16.40 -2.01 7.70
CA ASP A 187 17.48 -2.91 8.14
C ASP A 187 16.98 -4.34 8.41
N ARG A 188 15.71 -4.51 8.79
CA ARG A 188 15.03 -5.80 8.96
C ARG A 188 14.53 -6.42 7.67
N GLY A 189 14.79 -5.80 6.54
CA GLY A 189 14.34 -6.31 5.23
C GLY A 189 12.95 -5.86 4.79
N ALA A 190 12.31 -4.91 5.48
CA ALA A 190 11.05 -4.34 5.02
C ALA A 190 11.18 -3.74 3.63
N TRP A 191 10.10 -3.80 2.86
CA TRP A 191 9.87 -3.02 1.65
C TRP A 191 9.04 -1.78 2.00
N CYS A 192 9.01 -0.80 1.10
CA CYS A 192 8.24 0.43 1.35
C CYS A 192 7.58 0.93 0.07
N LYS A 193 6.40 1.52 0.20
CA LYS A 193 5.70 2.18 -0.90
C LYS A 193 5.90 3.70 -0.82
N LEU A 194 6.43 4.27 -1.90
CA LEU A 194 6.44 5.70 -2.17
C LEU A 194 5.07 6.08 -2.73
N SER A 195 4.10 6.20 -1.86
CA SER A 195 2.70 6.53 -2.13
C SER A 195 2.10 7.27 -0.95
N GLY A 196 0.94 7.90 -1.09
CA GLY A 196 0.17 8.51 0.00
C GLY A 196 0.85 9.67 0.74
N LEU A 197 2.04 10.13 0.34
CA LEU A 197 2.74 11.23 1.01
C LEU A 197 2.09 12.58 0.76
N ARG A 198 1.44 12.75 -0.39
CA ARG A 198 0.74 14.00 -0.74
C ARG A 198 -0.43 14.29 0.20
N THR A 199 -1.11 13.24 0.67
CA THR A 199 -2.22 13.38 1.62
C THR A 199 -1.77 13.63 3.06
N GLU A 200 -0.48 13.48 3.36
CA GLU A 200 0.12 13.81 4.66
C GLU A 200 0.65 15.26 4.72
N GLN A 201 0.61 16.00 3.60
CA GLN A 201 0.95 17.41 3.54
C GLN A 201 -0.25 18.31 3.89
N VAL A 202 0.02 19.58 4.16
CA VAL A 202 -1.03 20.60 4.13
C VAL A 202 -1.57 20.71 2.69
N ALA A 203 -2.88 20.80 2.54
CA ALA A 203 -3.51 20.94 1.23
C ALA A 203 -2.90 22.07 0.42
N GLY A 204 -2.57 21.82 -0.84
CA GLY A 204 -1.94 22.79 -1.75
C GLY A 204 -0.44 23.03 -1.51
N ALA A 205 0.19 22.34 -0.57
CA ALA A 205 1.64 22.45 -0.37
C ALA A 205 2.43 21.93 -1.60
N PRO A 206 3.57 22.55 -1.94
CA PRO A 206 4.37 22.10 -3.07
C PRO A 206 4.97 20.71 -2.79
N ALA A 207 5.04 19.86 -3.83
CA ALA A 207 5.61 18.53 -3.72
C ALA A 207 7.07 18.50 -3.24
N ASP A 208 7.82 19.61 -3.44
CA ASP A 208 9.22 19.74 -2.99
C ASP A 208 9.40 19.62 -1.47
N GLN A 209 8.37 19.88 -0.67
CA GLN A 209 8.42 19.61 0.78
C GLN A 209 8.61 18.12 1.11
N LEU A 210 8.31 17.22 0.18
CA LEU A 210 8.52 15.78 0.35
C LEU A 210 9.99 15.37 0.23
N ARG A 211 10.86 16.23 -0.35
CA ARG A 211 12.26 15.87 -0.65
C ARG A 211 13.01 15.24 0.52
N PRO A 212 13.01 15.81 1.75
CA PRO A 212 13.73 15.20 2.87
C PRO A 212 13.26 13.77 3.21
N TYR A 213 11.96 13.51 3.02
CA TYR A 213 11.37 12.19 3.25
C TYR A 213 11.72 11.21 2.12
N VAL A 214 11.62 11.67 0.86
CA VAL A 214 11.95 10.88 -0.33
C VAL A 214 13.43 10.50 -0.35
N ASP A 215 14.33 11.44 -0.08
CA ASP A 215 15.77 11.21 -0.01
C ASP A 215 16.11 10.18 1.07
N HIS A 216 15.45 10.26 2.23
CA HIS A 216 15.65 9.30 3.31
C HIS A 216 15.12 7.89 2.94
N LEU A 217 13.96 7.80 2.29
CA LEU A 217 13.41 6.53 1.83
C LEU A 217 14.31 5.87 0.78
N LEU A 218 14.83 6.63 -0.16
CA LEU A 218 15.79 6.14 -1.16
C LEU A 218 17.06 5.59 -0.49
N ALA A 219 17.59 6.30 0.50
CA ALA A 219 18.78 5.89 1.24
C ALA A 219 18.56 4.60 2.04
N CYS A 220 17.36 4.43 2.66
CA CYS A 220 17.08 3.28 3.53
C CYS A 220 16.65 2.03 2.73
N PHE A 221 15.80 2.19 1.73
CA PHE A 221 15.16 1.06 1.06
C PHE A 221 15.82 0.67 -0.28
N GLY A 222 16.44 1.63 -0.98
CA GLY A 222 17.08 1.35 -2.28
C GLY A 222 16.15 0.58 -3.24
N ASP A 223 16.58 -0.62 -3.67
CA ASP A 223 15.83 -1.49 -4.59
C ASP A 223 14.52 -2.06 -4.01
N ARG A 224 14.25 -1.84 -2.72
CA ARG A 224 13.03 -2.26 -2.02
C ARG A 224 12.01 -1.13 -1.85
N LEU A 225 12.27 0.04 -2.43
CA LEU A 225 11.28 1.11 -2.56
C LEU A 225 10.48 0.91 -3.84
N MET A 226 9.15 0.99 -3.77
CA MET A 226 8.26 0.88 -4.92
C MET A 226 7.32 2.08 -5.01
N TRP A 227 7.12 2.61 -6.20
CA TRP A 227 6.16 3.68 -6.45
C TRP A 227 4.72 3.14 -6.45
N GLY A 228 3.78 3.93 -5.92
CA GLY A 228 2.35 3.70 -6.00
C GLY A 228 1.57 5.01 -6.07
N SER A 229 0.43 5.01 -6.72
CA SER A 229 -0.38 6.23 -6.90
C SER A 229 -1.18 6.61 -5.66
N ASP A 230 -1.65 5.62 -4.91
CA ASP A 230 -2.71 5.76 -3.91
C ASP A 230 -4.00 6.36 -4.51
N TRP A 231 -4.21 6.17 -5.81
CA TRP A 231 -5.43 6.61 -6.49
C TRP A 231 -6.64 5.76 -6.06
N PRO A 232 -7.83 6.32 -5.86
CA PRO A 232 -8.21 7.71 -6.01
C PRO A 232 -8.01 8.57 -4.75
N VAL A 233 -7.47 8.01 -3.66
CA VAL A 233 -7.18 8.72 -2.39
C VAL A 233 -6.28 9.94 -2.61
N LEU A 234 -5.33 9.84 -3.55
CA LEU A 234 -4.47 10.93 -3.99
C LEU A 234 -5.24 12.23 -4.29
N ARG A 235 -6.48 12.14 -4.78
CA ARG A 235 -7.32 13.30 -5.10
C ARG A 235 -7.66 14.17 -3.88
N LEU A 236 -7.52 13.64 -2.68
CA LEU A 236 -7.69 14.43 -1.44
C LEU A 236 -6.60 15.51 -1.29
N SER A 237 -5.43 15.33 -1.91
CA SER A 237 -4.38 16.38 -1.96
C SER A 237 -4.60 17.41 -3.07
N GLY A 238 -5.55 17.19 -3.96
CA GLY A 238 -5.76 17.97 -5.17
C GLY A 238 -4.93 17.52 -6.37
N ASP A 239 -4.12 16.47 -6.22
CA ASP A 239 -3.30 15.94 -7.29
C ASP A 239 -4.08 14.94 -8.17
N ASP A 240 -3.55 14.68 -9.37
CA ASP A 240 -3.95 13.59 -10.24
C ASP A 240 -2.82 12.54 -10.39
N PHE A 241 -3.16 11.44 -11.05
CA PHE A 241 -2.24 10.33 -11.25
C PHE A 241 -0.98 10.74 -12.01
N ALA A 242 -1.13 11.44 -13.13
CA ALA A 242 -0.02 11.83 -13.99
C ALA A 242 0.90 12.85 -13.31
N GLN A 243 0.33 13.78 -12.54
CA GLN A 243 1.08 14.76 -11.75
C GLN A 243 1.94 14.05 -10.68
N TRP A 244 1.37 13.09 -9.94
CA TRP A 244 2.13 12.37 -8.92
C TRP A 244 3.25 11.50 -9.52
N VAL A 245 3.03 10.90 -10.70
CA VAL A 245 4.11 10.21 -11.44
C VAL A 245 5.26 11.18 -11.75
N ALA A 246 4.93 12.36 -12.29
CA ALA A 246 5.92 13.37 -12.66
C ALA A 246 6.67 13.93 -11.44
N ASP A 247 5.96 14.20 -10.35
CA ASP A 247 6.56 14.70 -9.11
C ASP A 247 7.45 13.65 -8.45
N ALA A 248 7.02 12.39 -8.38
CA ALA A 248 7.85 11.31 -7.85
C ALA A 248 9.13 11.11 -8.68
N ASP A 249 9.03 11.15 -10.01
CA ASP A 249 10.19 11.09 -10.91
C ASP A 249 11.17 12.23 -10.66
N ARG A 250 10.69 13.45 -10.58
CA ARG A 250 11.47 14.65 -10.31
C ARG A 250 12.08 14.66 -8.89
N LEU A 251 11.31 14.26 -7.88
CA LEU A 251 11.76 14.23 -6.49
C LEU A 251 12.85 13.19 -6.26
N THR A 252 12.72 12.03 -6.88
CA THR A 252 13.72 10.97 -6.73
C THR A 252 14.99 11.22 -7.54
N GLY A 253 14.87 11.92 -8.67
CA GLY A 253 16.00 12.19 -9.56
C GLY A 253 16.70 10.94 -10.10
N LEU A 254 16.02 9.79 -10.04
CA LEU A 254 16.59 8.51 -10.50
C LEU A 254 16.59 8.41 -12.02
N HIS A 255 17.59 7.71 -12.57
CA HIS A 255 17.74 7.47 -14.00
C HIS A 255 18.04 5.99 -14.28
N GLY A 256 17.77 5.56 -15.53
CA GLY A 256 18.11 4.23 -16.01
C GLY A 256 17.54 3.10 -15.14
N PRO A 257 18.35 2.07 -14.83
CA PRO A 257 17.86 0.90 -14.09
C PRO A 257 17.28 1.19 -12.71
N ALA A 258 17.81 2.18 -11.98
CA ALA A 258 17.30 2.54 -10.66
C ALA A 258 15.88 3.15 -10.74
N ARG A 259 15.63 3.98 -11.77
CA ARG A 259 14.30 4.52 -12.06
C ARG A 259 13.33 3.40 -12.44
N ASP A 260 13.74 2.51 -13.33
CA ASP A 260 12.93 1.35 -13.72
C ASP A 260 12.62 0.45 -12.51
N ARG A 261 13.58 0.31 -11.60
CA ARG A 261 13.40 -0.46 -10.36
C ARG A 261 12.30 0.14 -9.50
N LEU A 262 12.35 1.45 -9.23
CA LEU A 262 11.34 2.16 -8.42
C LEU A 262 9.94 2.06 -9.04
N PHE A 263 9.80 2.39 -10.32
CA PHE A 263 8.49 2.53 -10.96
C PHE A 263 7.91 1.20 -11.46
N ARG A 264 8.69 0.11 -11.48
CA ARG A 264 8.24 -1.20 -12.00
C ARG A 264 8.81 -2.39 -11.24
N GLY A 265 10.14 -2.49 -11.22
CA GLY A 265 10.83 -3.71 -10.82
C GLY A 265 10.62 -4.10 -9.36
N ALA A 266 10.51 -3.12 -8.48
CA ALA A 266 10.31 -3.37 -7.05
C ALA A 266 8.93 -4.00 -6.78
N ALA A 267 7.86 -3.42 -7.34
CA ALA A 267 6.50 -3.97 -7.20
C ALA A 267 6.38 -5.36 -7.85
N ALA A 268 6.93 -5.53 -9.06
CA ALA A 268 6.94 -6.82 -9.73
C ALA A 268 7.63 -7.92 -8.90
N ALA A 269 8.79 -7.61 -8.31
CA ALA A 269 9.53 -8.55 -7.48
C ALA A 269 8.80 -8.88 -6.18
N PHE A 270 8.27 -7.86 -5.47
CA PHE A 270 7.60 -8.07 -4.19
C PHE A 270 6.33 -8.89 -4.34
N TYR A 271 5.45 -8.54 -5.29
CA TYR A 271 4.17 -9.23 -5.49
C TYR A 271 4.24 -10.44 -6.42
N GLY A 272 5.42 -10.77 -6.97
CA GLY A 272 5.60 -11.91 -7.88
C GLY A 272 4.83 -11.74 -9.19
N MET A 273 4.76 -10.51 -9.70
CA MET A 273 4.14 -10.21 -10.99
C MET A 273 5.16 -10.38 -12.12
N LYS A 274 4.66 -10.65 -13.32
CA LYS A 274 5.51 -10.59 -14.54
C LYS A 274 5.80 -9.11 -14.83
N GLY A 275 7.06 -8.76 -14.92
CA GLY A 275 7.53 -7.39 -15.19
C GLY A 275 7.34 -6.95 -16.64
#